data_db98260249b8f36e974776670e6ba71f
#
_entry.id   db98260249b8f36e974776670e6ba71f
#
_cell.length_a   1.000
_cell.length_b   1.000
_cell.length_c   1.000
_cell.angle_alpha   90.00
_cell.angle_beta   90.00
_cell.angle_gamma   90.00
#
_symmetry.space_group_name_H-M   'P 1'
#
loop_
_entity.id
_entity.type
_entity.pdbx_description
1 polymer ?
#
loop_
_entity_poly.entity_id
_entity_poly.type
_entity_poly.pdbx_seq_one_letter_code
_entity_poly.pdbx_strand_id
1 'polypeptide(L)'
;MQEIYLTDREGISPSRTEQAIRQLIGQYPDLRNVLIIPPDYTRCYSYAGELTQILYRILSPHAAVHVMPALGTHMPMDAAERRSMFGDAIPDSAFLVHNWQADAIPIGTVPKAFTEEISGGLYGESIEAEVNWRLLEGRYDLILSVGQVVPHEVVGMANYSK
;
A
#
# COMPACT_ATOMS: atom_id res chain seq x y z
N MET A 1 -7.54 -17.04 4.70
CA MET A 1 -7.57 -16.10 3.54
C MET A 1 -7.29 -16.94 2.29
N GLN A 2 -8.13 -16.85 1.26
CA GLN A 2 -7.91 -17.55 0.00
C GLN A 2 -7.02 -16.69 -0.89
N GLU A 3 -5.93 -17.26 -1.37
CA GLU A 3 -5.06 -16.62 -2.36
C GLU A 3 -5.65 -16.76 -3.76
N ILE A 4 -5.48 -15.74 -4.60
CA ILE A 4 -5.94 -15.73 -5.98
C ILE A 4 -4.74 -15.43 -6.88
N TYR A 5 -4.42 -16.37 -7.76
CA TYR A 5 -3.37 -16.25 -8.75
C TYR A 5 -3.98 -16.16 -10.15
N LEU A 6 -3.61 -15.12 -10.89
CA LEU A 6 -3.94 -14.99 -12.29
C LEU A 6 -2.66 -15.00 -13.10
N THR A 7 -2.61 -15.85 -14.12
CA THR A 7 -1.50 -15.89 -15.08
C THR A 7 -2.05 -15.95 -16.49
N ASP A 8 -1.40 -15.25 -17.40
CA ASP A 8 -1.69 -15.31 -18.82
C ASP A 8 -0.47 -14.88 -19.61
N ARG A 9 -0.17 -15.54 -20.75
CA ARG A 9 0.97 -15.20 -21.60
C ARG A 9 0.72 -13.93 -22.43
N GLU A 10 -0.53 -13.63 -22.73
CA GLU A 10 -0.94 -12.46 -23.51
C GLU A 10 -1.36 -11.28 -22.62
N GLY A 11 -1.23 -11.44 -21.29
CA GLY A 11 -1.65 -10.47 -20.29
C GLY A 11 -3.03 -10.76 -19.73
N ILE A 12 -3.30 -10.20 -18.55
CA ILE A 12 -4.57 -10.39 -17.84
C ILE A 12 -5.54 -9.28 -18.26
N SER A 13 -6.69 -9.67 -18.78
CA SER A 13 -7.70 -8.69 -19.20
C SER A 13 -8.26 -7.90 -18.00
N PRO A 14 -8.67 -6.62 -18.20
CA PRO A 14 -9.26 -5.81 -17.14
C PRO A 14 -10.47 -6.47 -16.46
N SER A 15 -11.30 -7.17 -17.21
CA SER A 15 -12.47 -7.88 -16.67
C SER A 15 -12.09 -9.05 -15.75
N ARG A 16 -11.06 -9.81 -16.10
CA ARG A 16 -10.53 -10.88 -15.22
C ARG A 16 -9.92 -10.30 -13.95
N THR A 17 -9.19 -9.18 -14.08
CA THR A 17 -8.63 -8.47 -12.94
C THR A 17 -9.73 -7.99 -12.00
N GLU A 18 -10.77 -7.32 -12.53
CA GLU A 18 -11.89 -6.85 -11.72
C GLU A 18 -12.64 -8.01 -11.05
N GLN A 19 -12.87 -9.12 -11.76
CA GLN A 19 -13.52 -10.29 -11.18
C GLN A 19 -12.72 -10.87 -10.01
N ALA A 20 -11.39 -10.99 -10.15
CA ALA A 20 -10.54 -11.47 -9.08
C ALA A 20 -10.55 -10.55 -7.86
N ILE A 21 -10.52 -9.23 -8.09
CA ILE A 21 -10.61 -8.23 -7.01
C ILE A 21 -11.97 -8.35 -6.29
N ARG A 22 -13.09 -8.48 -7.02
CA ARG A 22 -14.42 -8.69 -6.42
C ARG A 22 -14.47 -9.97 -5.59
N GLN A 23 -13.88 -11.05 -6.08
CA GLN A 23 -13.77 -12.31 -5.33
C GLN A 23 -12.91 -12.15 -4.06
N LEU A 24 -11.80 -11.39 -4.14
CA LEU A 24 -10.95 -11.10 -2.98
C LEU A 24 -11.70 -10.28 -1.93
N ILE A 25 -12.31 -9.18 -2.34
CA ILE A 25 -13.06 -8.27 -1.45
C ILE A 25 -14.28 -8.98 -0.85
N GLY A 26 -14.94 -9.86 -1.59
CA GLY A 26 -16.06 -10.67 -1.09
C GLY A 26 -15.72 -11.60 0.08
N GLN A 27 -14.44 -11.81 0.39
CA GLN A 27 -14.02 -12.54 1.60
C GLN A 27 -14.11 -11.69 2.89
N TYR A 28 -14.35 -10.39 2.75
CA TYR A 28 -14.41 -9.43 3.85
C TYR A 28 -15.79 -8.78 3.90
N PRO A 29 -16.75 -9.39 4.58
CA PRO A 29 -18.07 -8.79 4.76
C PRO A 29 -18.01 -7.57 5.69
N ASP A 30 -18.97 -6.68 5.55
CA ASP A 30 -19.23 -5.56 6.48
C ASP A 30 -18.10 -4.52 6.58
N LEU A 31 -17.31 -4.34 5.52
CA LEU A 31 -16.31 -3.26 5.45
C LEU A 31 -16.99 -1.90 5.51
N ARG A 32 -16.51 -1.04 6.42
CA ARG A 32 -17.01 0.34 6.61
C ARG A 32 -15.94 1.39 6.37
N ASN A 33 -14.68 1.05 6.67
CA ASN A 33 -13.56 1.97 6.54
C ASN A 33 -12.34 1.23 5.97
N VAL A 34 -11.90 1.62 4.78
CA VAL A 34 -10.83 0.94 4.04
C VAL A 34 -9.73 1.93 3.68
N LEU A 35 -8.49 1.51 3.88
CA LEU A 35 -7.31 2.23 3.42
C LEU A 35 -6.64 1.47 2.28
N ILE A 36 -6.41 2.13 1.14
CA ILE A 36 -5.62 1.61 0.03
C ILE A 36 -4.28 2.34 0.02
N ILE A 37 -3.20 1.56 0.01
CA ILE A 37 -1.82 2.08 -0.01
C ILE A 37 -1.16 1.65 -1.33
N PRO A 38 -1.31 2.44 -2.40
CA PRO A 38 -0.55 2.25 -3.63
C PRO A 38 0.84 2.89 -3.51
N PRO A 39 1.77 2.62 -4.43
CA PRO A 39 2.99 3.40 -4.56
C PRO A 39 2.68 4.83 -5.03
N ASP A 40 3.67 5.69 -4.96
CA ASP A 40 3.59 7.05 -5.51
C ASP A 40 3.79 7.09 -7.03
N TYR A 41 3.78 8.30 -7.61
CA TYR A 41 3.90 8.53 -9.05
C TYR A 41 5.19 7.98 -9.68
N THR A 42 6.26 7.79 -8.90
CA THR A 42 7.51 7.17 -9.41
C THR A 42 7.29 5.74 -9.93
N ARG A 43 6.17 5.12 -9.60
CA ARG A 43 5.75 3.78 -10.04
C ARG A 43 4.47 3.82 -10.89
N CYS A 44 4.22 4.89 -11.63
CA CYS A 44 3.00 5.06 -12.44
C CYS A 44 2.79 3.93 -13.48
N TYR A 45 3.85 3.25 -13.91
CA TYR A 45 3.77 2.13 -14.85
C TYR A 45 3.65 0.74 -14.16
N SER A 46 3.42 0.70 -12.85
CA SER A 46 3.34 -0.55 -12.08
C SER A 46 1.98 -1.25 -12.15
N TYR A 47 1.01 -0.71 -12.87
CA TYR A 47 -0.40 -1.12 -12.86
C TYR A 47 -1.12 -0.88 -11.52
N ALA A 48 -0.44 -0.31 -10.53
CA ALA A 48 -1.04 -0.03 -9.21
C ALA A 48 -2.12 1.04 -9.27
N GLY A 49 -2.01 2.00 -10.18
CA GLY A 49 -3.02 3.03 -10.40
C GLY A 49 -4.36 2.43 -10.82
N GLU A 50 -4.35 1.57 -11.82
CA GLU A 50 -5.54 0.87 -12.33
C GLU A 50 -6.17 -0.04 -11.27
N LEU A 51 -5.34 -0.79 -10.54
CA LEU A 51 -5.82 -1.64 -9.44
C LEU A 51 -6.48 -0.80 -8.34
N THR A 52 -5.89 0.35 -7.99
CA THR A 52 -6.45 1.28 -7.01
C THR A 52 -7.79 1.84 -7.46
N GLN A 53 -7.94 2.22 -8.74
CA GLN A 53 -9.21 2.67 -9.31
C GLN A 53 -10.29 1.59 -9.24
N ILE A 54 -9.94 0.34 -9.57
CA ILE A 54 -10.88 -0.79 -9.49
C ILE A 54 -11.32 -1.01 -8.05
N LEU A 55 -10.38 -1.07 -7.11
CA LEU A 55 -10.66 -1.22 -5.68
C LEU A 55 -11.55 -0.09 -5.15
N TYR A 56 -11.20 1.16 -5.46
CA TYR A 56 -12.00 2.31 -5.04
C TYR A 56 -13.44 2.22 -5.56
N ARG A 57 -13.63 1.93 -6.86
CA ARG A 57 -14.94 1.80 -7.48
C ARG A 57 -15.78 0.67 -6.86
N ILE A 58 -15.16 -0.44 -6.47
CA ILE A 58 -15.85 -1.57 -5.83
C ILE A 58 -16.26 -1.23 -4.40
N LEU A 59 -15.40 -0.56 -3.65
CA LEU A 59 -15.56 -0.37 -2.20
C LEU A 59 -16.34 0.90 -1.84
N SER A 60 -16.15 2.00 -2.57
CA SER A 60 -16.70 3.32 -2.22
C SER A 60 -18.24 3.41 -2.17
N PRO A 61 -19.03 2.57 -2.87
CA PRO A 61 -20.48 2.54 -2.68
C PRO A 61 -20.93 2.04 -1.30
N HIS A 62 -20.09 1.33 -0.56
CA HIS A 62 -20.45 0.62 0.66
C HIS A 62 -19.59 0.98 1.88
N ALA A 63 -18.43 1.61 1.66
CA ALA A 63 -17.46 1.95 2.70
C ALA A 63 -16.87 3.35 2.49
N ALA A 64 -16.39 3.95 3.56
CA ALA A 64 -15.45 5.07 3.47
C ALA A 64 -14.10 4.54 2.98
N VAL A 65 -13.60 5.04 1.87
CA VAL A 65 -12.35 4.58 1.26
C VAL A 65 -11.37 5.74 1.18
N HIS A 66 -10.19 5.53 1.76
CA HIS A 66 -9.08 6.46 1.67
C HIS A 66 -7.95 5.85 0.84
N VAL A 67 -7.22 6.69 0.14
CA VAL A 67 -6.03 6.32 -0.64
C VAL A 67 -4.84 7.10 -0.11
N MET A 68 -3.84 6.41 0.38
CA MET A 68 -2.61 7.02 0.91
C MET A 68 -1.40 6.48 0.15
N PRO A 69 -0.92 7.18 -0.88
CA PRO A 69 0.27 6.76 -1.60
C PRO A 69 1.47 6.58 -0.66
N ALA A 70 2.22 5.49 -0.84
CA ALA A 70 3.42 5.17 -0.07
C ALA A 70 4.59 6.06 -0.54
N LEU A 71 4.64 7.29 -0.03
CA LEU A 71 5.62 8.31 -0.44
C LEU A 71 7.05 8.00 0.07
N GLY A 72 7.16 7.25 1.17
CA GLY A 72 8.45 7.20 1.88
C GLY A 72 8.89 8.61 2.27
N THR A 73 10.05 9.02 1.75
CA THR A 73 10.60 10.37 1.96
C THR A 73 10.36 11.32 0.76
N HIS A 74 9.59 10.88 -0.24
CA HIS A 74 9.28 11.70 -1.41
C HIS A 74 8.27 12.80 -1.08
N MET A 75 8.23 13.82 -1.96
CA MET A 75 7.23 14.87 -1.85
C MET A 75 5.82 14.33 -2.15
N PRO A 76 4.78 14.91 -1.55
CA PRO A 76 3.41 14.58 -1.87
C PRO A 76 3.11 14.73 -3.37
N MET A 77 2.34 13.80 -3.92
CA MET A 77 1.87 13.87 -5.30
C MET A 77 1.00 15.11 -5.50
N ASP A 78 1.24 15.82 -6.58
CA ASP A 78 0.38 16.92 -6.99
C ASP A 78 -0.94 16.43 -7.64
N ALA A 79 -1.83 17.35 -7.99
CA ALA A 79 -3.13 17.00 -8.57
C ALA A 79 -3.00 16.39 -9.98
N ALA A 80 -1.99 16.79 -10.75
CA ALA A 80 -1.76 16.27 -12.09
C ALA A 80 -1.22 14.83 -12.05
N GLU A 81 -0.29 14.56 -11.14
CA GLU A 81 0.26 13.23 -10.88
C GLU A 81 -0.82 12.25 -10.38
N ARG A 82 -1.65 12.68 -9.41
CA ARG A 82 -2.78 11.88 -8.92
C ARG A 82 -3.76 11.54 -10.04
N ARG A 83 -4.14 12.54 -10.83
CA ARG A 83 -5.05 12.35 -11.97
C ARG A 83 -4.45 11.42 -13.04
N SER A 84 -3.17 11.61 -13.36
CA SER A 84 -2.48 10.78 -14.33
C SER A 84 -2.41 9.31 -13.92
N MET A 85 -2.14 9.03 -12.63
CA MET A 85 -1.98 7.67 -12.12
C MET A 85 -3.31 7.00 -11.73
N PHE A 86 -4.20 7.75 -11.09
CA PHE A 86 -5.43 7.19 -10.50
C PHE A 86 -6.72 7.61 -11.23
N GLY A 87 -6.61 8.38 -12.32
CA GLY A 87 -7.77 8.88 -13.06
C GLY A 87 -8.61 9.89 -12.26
N ASP A 88 -9.79 10.20 -12.80
CA ASP A 88 -10.72 11.19 -12.21
C ASP A 88 -11.79 10.57 -11.30
N ALA A 89 -11.83 9.23 -11.19
CA ALA A 89 -12.88 8.54 -10.42
C ALA A 89 -12.68 8.62 -8.90
N ILE A 90 -11.48 8.92 -8.44
CA ILE A 90 -11.15 9.05 -7.02
C ILE A 90 -11.12 10.55 -6.67
N PRO A 91 -12.04 11.05 -5.82
CA PRO A 91 -12.06 12.46 -5.48
C PRO A 91 -10.84 12.86 -4.65
N ASP A 92 -10.39 14.10 -4.77
CA ASP A 92 -9.23 14.61 -4.03
C ASP A 92 -9.37 14.45 -2.51
N SER A 93 -10.59 14.53 -1.99
CA SER A 93 -10.89 14.35 -0.56
C SER A 93 -10.64 12.93 -0.03
N ALA A 94 -10.54 11.93 -0.92
CA ALA A 94 -10.22 10.56 -0.53
C ALA A 94 -8.70 10.33 -0.37
N PHE A 95 -7.87 11.23 -0.91
CA PHE A 95 -6.43 11.11 -0.80
C PHE A 95 -5.91 11.63 0.53
N LEU A 96 -5.10 10.82 1.19
CA LEU A 96 -4.34 11.17 2.38
C LEU A 96 -2.86 11.34 2.01
N VAL A 97 -2.22 12.30 2.67
CA VAL A 97 -0.77 12.51 2.53
C VAL A 97 -0.06 11.82 3.70
N HIS A 98 0.96 11.05 3.39
CA HIS A 98 1.91 10.56 4.38
C HIS A 98 2.99 11.61 4.61
N ASN A 99 3.02 12.20 5.79
CA ASN A 99 4.11 13.06 6.24
C ASN A 99 5.02 12.25 7.16
N TRP A 100 6.09 11.68 6.62
CA TRP A 100 6.99 10.82 7.37
C TRP A 100 7.63 11.50 8.60
N GLN A 101 7.78 12.83 8.57
CA GLN A 101 8.36 13.60 9.68
C GLN A 101 7.38 13.85 10.85
N ALA A 102 6.08 13.88 10.56
CA ALA A 102 5.05 14.23 11.54
C ALA A 102 4.10 13.08 11.87
N ASP A 103 3.93 12.14 10.93
CA ASP A 103 2.94 11.06 11.06
C ASP A 103 3.55 9.73 11.53
N ALA A 104 4.89 9.59 11.53
CA ALA A 104 5.55 8.38 12.00
C ALA A 104 5.50 8.29 13.52
N ILE A 105 5.05 7.17 14.03
CA ILE A 105 5.02 6.84 15.46
C ILE A 105 5.68 5.50 15.73
N PRO A 106 6.39 5.34 16.84
CA PRO A 106 7.07 4.10 17.18
C PRO A 106 6.07 3.00 17.53
N ILE A 107 6.32 1.79 17.02
CA ILE A 107 5.55 0.59 17.31
C ILE A 107 6.36 -0.50 18.02
N GLY A 108 7.66 -0.32 18.09
CA GLY A 108 8.56 -1.26 18.76
C GLY A 108 10.01 -0.98 18.45
N THR A 109 10.88 -1.79 19.04
CA THR A 109 12.33 -1.66 18.88
C THR A 109 12.92 -3.03 18.56
N VAL A 110 13.71 -3.12 17.50
CA VAL A 110 14.57 -4.26 17.24
C VAL A 110 15.78 -4.15 18.16
N PRO A 111 16.02 -5.13 19.07
CA PRO A 111 17.07 -5.01 20.06
C PRO A 111 18.47 -5.03 19.43
N LYS A 112 19.41 -4.28 20.02
CA LYS A 112 20.84 -4.29 19.65
C LYS A 112 21.42 -5.69 19.53
N ALA A 113 21.13 -6.58 20.48
CA ALA A 113 21.65 -7.94 20.46
C ALA A 113 21.23 -8.72 19.19
N PHE A 114 20.01 -8.48 18.70
CA PHE A 114 19.52 -9.10 17.48
C PHE A 114 20.23 -8.55 16.23
N THR A 115 20.39 -7.22 16.16
CA THR A 115 21.08 -6.59 15.02
C THR A 115 22.54 -6.97 14.95
N GLU A 116 23.20 -7.10 16.12
CA GLU A 116 24.58 -7.53 16.26
C GLU A 116 24.76 -8.98 15.80
N GLU A 117 23.85 -9.87 16.23
CA GLU A 117 23.86 -11.30 15.83
C GLU A 117 23.68 -11.47 14.31
N ILE A 118 22.60 -10.90 13.73
CA ILE A 118 22.29 -11.11 12.31
C ILE A 118 23.27 -10.42 11.36
N SER A 119 23.96 -9.36 11.80
CA SER A 119 24.97 -8.66 11.03
C SER A 119 26.38 -9.27 11.17
N GLY A 120 26.55 -10.31 11.98
CA GLY A 120 27.88 -10.85 12.30
C GLY A 120 28.78 -9.84 13.03
N GLY A 121 28.19 -8.96 13.84
CA GLY A 121 28.89 -7.93 14.61
C GLY A 121 29.18 -6.63 13.83
N LEU A 122 28.69 -6.50 12.58
CA LEU A 122 28.92 -5.31 11.77
C LEU A 122 28.01 -4.13 12.15
N TYR A 123 26.84 -4.41 12.72
CA TYR A 123 25.90 -3.40 13.18
C TYR A 123 25.39 -3.74 14.59
N GLY A 124 25.67 -2.86 15.53
CA GLY A 124 25.39 -3.08 16.95
C GLY A 124 24.56 -1.93 17.57
N GLU A 125 23.53 -1.45 16.84
CA GLU A 125 22.58 -0.48 17.38
C GLU A 125 21.15 -1.06 17.33
N SER A 126 20.30 -0.58 18.23
CA SER A 126 18.87 -0.88 18.15
C SER A 126 18.22 -0.10 17.00
N ILE A 127 17.16 -0.69 16.40
CA ILE A 127 16.38 -0.02 15.35
C ILE A 127 14.97 0.21 15.88
N GLU A 128 14.55 1.45 15.93
CA GLU A 128 13.17 1.79 16.23
C GLU A 128 12.30 1.57 14.99
N ALA A 129 11.24 0.76 15.15
CA ALA A 129 10.27 0.52 14.09
C ALA A 129 9.13 1.52 14.20
N GLU A 130 8.88 2.25 13.13
CA GLU A 130 7.86 3.29 13.07
C GLU A 130 6.88 3.06 11.93
N VAL A 131 5.63 3.49 12.13
CA VAL A 131 4.60 3.48 11.09
C VAL A 131 3.81 4.78 11.11
N ASN A 132 3.10 5.08 10.03
CA ASN A 132 2.14 6.18 10.04
C ASN A 132 1.04 5.88 11.08
N TRP A 133 0.76 6.84 11.97
CA TRP A 133 -0.22 6.71 13.05
C TRP A 133 -1.62 6.29 12.56
N ARG A 134 -1.99 6.64 11.33
CA ARG A 134 -3.28 6.27 10.72
C ARG A 134 -3.46 4.76 10.58
N LEU A 135 -2.37 4.00 10.46
CA LEU A 135 -2.44 2.53 10.38
C LEU A 135 -2.97 1.90 11.69
N LEU A 136 -2.74 2.56 12.82
CA LEU A 136 -3.17 2.09 14.14
C LEU A 136 -4.46 2.75 14.59
N GLU A 137 -4.56 4.07 14.44
CA GLU A 137 -5.64 4.89 14.99
C GLU A 137 -6.74 5.19 13.98
N GLY A 138 -6.50 4.97 12.68
CA GLY A 138 -7.46 5.24 11.61
C GLY A 138 -8.68 4.33 11.61
N ARG A 139 -8.72 3.30 12.47
CA ARG A 139 -9.83 2.35 12.62
C ARG A 139 -10.28 1.75 11.29
N TYR A 140 -9.33 1.37 10.46
CA TYR A 140 -9.60 0.70 9.20
C TYR A 140 -9.94 -0.76 9.44
N ASP A 141 -11.05 -1.22 8.84
CA ASP A 141 -11.44 -2.64 8.84
C ASP A 141 -10.54 -3.46 7.91
N LEU A 142 -10.00 -2.79 6.88
CA LEU A 142 -9.10 -3.41 5.91
C LEU A 142 -8.07 -2.38 5.42
N ILE A 143 -6.81 -2.79 5.38
CA ILE A 143 -5.71 -2.04 4.77
C ILE A 143 -5.20 -2.86 3.59
N LEU A 144 -5.22 -2.28 2.39
CA LEU A 144 -4.80 -2.92 1.15
C LEU A 144 -3.50 -2.30 0.65
N SER A 145 -2.41 -3.07 0.70
CA SER A 145 -1.17 -2.69 0.03
C SER A 145 -1.22 -3.13 -1.43
N VAL A 146 -1.04 -2.18 -2.34
CA VAL A 146 -1.15 -2.40 -3.79
C VAL A 146 0.16 -2.04 -4.47
N GLY A 147 0.74 -2.94 -5.24
CA GLY A 147 1.97 -2.64 -5.96
C GLY A 147 2.65 -3.87 -6.54
N GLN A 148 3.77 -3.65 -7.20
CA GLN A 148 4.61 -4.72 -7.73
C GLN A 148 5.45 -5.36 -6.63
N VAL A 149 5.51 -6.68 -6.61
CA VAL A 149 6.46 -7.44 -5.80
C VAL A 149 7.70 -7.68 -6.65
N VAL A 150 8.73 -6.87 -6.42
CA VAL A 150 9.99 -6.90 -7.18
C VAL A 150 11.18 -6.84 -6.22
N PRO A 151 12.35 -7.39 -6.60
CA PRO A 151 13.56 -7.26 -5.79
C PRO A 151 13.88 -5.79 -5.52
N HIS A 152 14.20 -5.50 -4.25
CA HIS A 152 14.72 -4.20 -3.85
C HIS A 152 16.23 -4.30 -3.63
N GLU A 153 16.97 -3.27 -4.01
CA GLU A 153 18.43 -3.24 -4.00
C GLU A 153 19.06 -3.36 -2.60
N VAL A 154 18.29 -3.10 -1.54
CA VAL A 154 18.80 -3.10 -0.15
C VAL A 154 18.00 -4.04 0.76
N VAL A 155 16.66 -3.99 0.75
CA VAL A 155 15.84 -4.52 1.85
C VAL A 155 14.87 -5.66 1.43
N GLY A 156 15.22 -6.46 0.47
CA GLY A 156 14.44 -7.64 0.09
C GLY A 156 13.43 -7.37 -1.03
N MET A 157 12.15 -7.66 -0.82
CA MET A 157 11.12 -7.55 -1.85
C MET A 157 10.21 -6.36 -1.60
N ALA A 158 10.15 -5.43 -2.54
CA ALA A 158 9.20 -4.31 -2.50
C ALA A 158 7.76 -4.84 -2.45
N ASN A 159 6.90 -4.16 -1.72
CA ASN A 159 5.49 -4.52 -1.50
C ASN A 159 5.25 -5.92 -0.89
N TYR A 160 6.27 -6.51 -0.26
CA TYR A 160 6.20 -7.80 0.46
C TYR A 160 6.99 -7.74 1.77
N SER A 161 8.32 -7.89 1.73
CA SER A 161 9.16 -7.90 2.93
C SER A 161 9.80 -6.53 3.25
N LYS A 162 9.61 -5.56 2.38
CA LYS A 162 10.05 -4.19 2.60
C LYS A 162 8.97 -3.38 3.29
#